data_dab9d7390fe18c2ceffada5dcfd821fd
#
_entry.id   dab9d7390fe18c2ceffada5dcfd821fd
#
_cell.length_a   1.000
_cell.length_b   1.000
_cell.length_c   1.000
_cell.angle_alpha   90.00
_cell.angle_beta   90.00
_cell.angle_gamma   90.00
#
_symmetry.space_group_name_H-M   'P 1'
#
loop_
_entity.id
_entity.type
_entity.pdbx_description
1 polymer ?
#
loop_
_entity_poly.entity_id
_entity_poly.type
_entity_poly.pdbx_seq_one_letter_code
_entity_poly.pdbx_strand_id
1 'polypeptide(L)'
;MKIIDVKLDTVCGYTSTLPVFDEPEIAFAGKSNVGKSSLINAVMKRRRLARVGETPGKTRTINFYHVVVEVPQVMEQGTVSVPALQPSMEDAAGDAGSLQAEVIRKKKLRWKKDPSRQKALSGKNGQARVRGSQKEDASQTAVRVPTERKPFFLVDLPGYGYANVSVSEKEKWGEMIERYLNSSPGLKKVFLLVDIRHEPNANDIQMYDWVRASGFTPVIIATKADKLGKSQQLRQIEVIRRTLKAPEAAEILPFSAPSGQGLGEIYRVIQQVI
;
A
#
# COMPACT_ATOMS: atom_id res chain seq x y z
N MET A 1 -5.16 -5.11 8.69
CA MET A 1 -6.13 -3.99 8.67
C MET A 1 -7.51 -4.52 8.24
N LYS A 2 -8.53 -4.31 9.04
CA LYS A 2 -9.93 -4.69 8.76
C LYS A 2 -10.76 -3.41 8.63
N ILE A 3 -11.45 -3.24 7.50
CA ILE A 3 -12.35 -2.09 7.31
C ILE A 3 -13.61 -2.32 8.14
N ILE A 4 -13.98 -1.35 8.97
CA ILE A 4 -15.17 -1.38 9.83
C ILE A 4 -16.28 -0.55 9.21
N ASP A 5 -15.98 0.71 8.85
CA ASP A 5 -16.94 1.61 8.25
C ASP A 5 -16.31 2.45 7.13
N VAL A 6 -17.12 2.84 6.15
CA VAL A 6 -16.71 3.70 5.04
C VAL A 6 -17.90 4.51 4.55
N LYS A 7 -17.76 5.81 4.48
CA LYS A 7 -18.76 6.73 3.91
C LYS A 7 -18.09 7.79 3.04
N LEU A 8 -18.77 8.26 2.00
CA LEU A 8 -18.43 9.52 1.35
C LEU A 8 -18.86 10.64 2.30
N ASP A 9 -17.89 11.42 2.76
CA ASP A 9 -18.14 12.46 3.75
C ASP A 9 -18.38 13.80 3.07
N THR A 10 -17.39 14.30 2.34
CA THR A 10 -17.42 15.63 1.74
C THR A 10 -16.99 15.60 0.27
N VAL A 11 -17.59 16.47 -0.53
CA VAL A 11 -17.29 16.66 -1.95
C VAL A 11 -17.00 18.12 -2.19
N CYS A 12 -15.77 18.44 -2.59
CA CYS A 12 -15.34 19.82 -2.85
C CYS A 12 -15.16 20.08 -4.34
N GLY A 13 -15.85 21.08 -4.87
CA GLY A 13 -15.61 21.65 -6.20
C GLY A 13 -14.53 22.74 -6.16
N TYR A 14 -14.30 23.37 -7.31
CA TYR A 14 -13.28 24.42 -7.44
C TYR A 14 -13.47 25.60 -6.49
N THR A 15 -14.71 26.03 -6.29
CA THR A 15 -15.07 27.18 -5.41
C THR A 15 -15.31 26.79 -3.97
N SER A 16 -15.28 25.50 -3.64
CA SER A 16 -15.54 25.04 -2.28
C SER A 16 -14.39 25.39 -1.34
N THR A 17 -14.73 25.76 -0.09
CA THR A 17 -13.77 25.75 1.00
C THR A 17 -13.36 24.30 1.29
N LEU A 18 -12.07 24.05 1.40
CA LEU A 18 -11.57 22.72 1.77
C LEU A 18 -11.85 22.48 3.25
N PRO A 19 -12.33 21.30 3.62
CA PRO A 19 -12.48 20.93 5.02
C PRO A 19 -11.12 20.78 5.70
N VAL A 20 -11.11 20.94 7.00
CA VAL A 20 -9.96 20.65 7.86
C VAL A 20 -10.37 19.50 8.79
N PHE A 21 -9.62 18.42 8.76
CA PHE A 21 -9.85 17.25 9.60
C PHE A 21 -8.66 17.05 10.53
N ASP A 22 -8.92 16.51 11.71
CA ASP A 22 -7.87 16.11 12.67
C ASP A 22 -7.27 14.76 12.31
N GLU A 23 -8.04 13.93 11.61
CA GLU A 23 -7.63 12.60 11.18
C GLU A 23 -6.63 12.64 10.01
N PRO A 24 -5.75 11.62 9.90
CA PRO A 24 -4.84 11.48 8.79
C PRO A 24 -5.55 11.41 7.44
N GLU A 25 -5.02 12.11 6.43
CA GLU A 25 -5.50 12.06 5.06
C GLU A 25 -4.48 11.37 4.15
N ILE A 26 -4.98 10.54 3.23
CA ILE A 26 -4.20 9.86 2.20
C ILE A 26 -4.81 10.19 0.84
N ALA A 27 -4.06 10.93 0.02
CA ALA A 27 -4.54 11.39 -1.28
C ALA A 27 -4.19 10.43 -2.41
N PHE A 28 -5.08 10.34 -3.39
CA PHE A 28 -4.93 9.56 -4.61
C PHE A 28 -4.95 10.50 -5.82
N ALA A 29 -3.82 10.63 -6.50
CA ALA A 29 -3.65 11.38 -7.73
C ALA A 29 -3.44 10.42 -8.90
N GLY A 30 -3.90 10.78 -10.08
CA GLY A 30 -3.67 9.96 -11.27
C GLY A 30 -4.48 10.43 -12.47
N LYS A 31 -3.99 10.03 -13.65
CA LYS A 31 -4.64 10.32 -14.92
C LYS A 31 -6.03 9.69 -14.97
N SER A 32 -6.92 10.28 -15.73
CA SER A 32 -8.24 9.71 -16.03
C SER A 32 -8.10 8.30 -16.59
N ASN A 33 -8.94 7.38 -16.11
CA ASN A 33 -8.95 5.97 -16.51
C ASN A 33 -7.67 5.18 -16.17
N VAL A 34 -6.80 5.71 -15.33
CA VAL A 34 -5.61 5.01 -14.82
C VAL A 34 -5.97 3.85 -13.88
N GLY A 35 -7.18 3.86 -13.30
CA GLY A 35 -7.63 2.86 -12.33
C GLY A 35 -7.79 3.40 -10.91
N LYS A 36 -7.78 4.74 -10.72
CA LYS A 36 -7.83 5.40 -9.41
C LYS A 36 -9.07 5.00 -8.61
N SER A 37 -10.27 5.14 -9.14
CA SER A 37 -11.50 4.72 -8.46
C SER A 37 -11.58 3.20 -8.22
N SER A 38 -10.96 2.40 -9.08
CA SER A 38 -10.86 0.95 -8.87
C SER A 38 -9.98 0.61 -7.69
N LEU A 39 -8.84 1.30 -7.55
CA LEU A 39 -7.96 1.14 -6.40
C LEU A 39 -8.64 1.59 -5.10
N ILE A 40 -9.25 2.79 -5.10
CA ILE A 40 -9.95 3.33 -3.93
C ILE A 40 -11.06 2.36 -3.48
N ASN A 41 -11.86 1.84 -4.43
CA ASN A 41 -12.89 0.83 -4.12
C ASN A 41 -12.29 -0.47 -3.57
N ALA A 42 -11.14 -0.92 -4.09
CA ALA A 42 -10.44 -2.10 -3.59
C ALA A 42 -9.91 -1.88 -2.17
N VAL A 43 -9.30 -0.74 -1.89
CA VAL A 43 -8.83 -0.36 -0.55
C VAL A 43 -9.98 -0.30 0.45
N MET A 44 -11.11 0.30 0.07
CA MET A 44 -12.30 0.40 0.90
C MET A 44 -13.10 -0.91 1.00
N LYS A 45 -12.75 -1.94 0.23
CA LYS A 45 -13.55 -3.19 0.09
C LYS A 45 -15.01 -2.91 -0.28
N ARG A 46 -15.25 -1.91 -1.12
CA ARG A 46 -16.58 -1.52 -1.63
C ARG A 46 -16.62 -1.64 -3.15
N ARG A 47 -17.80 -1.98 -3.68
CA ARG A 47 -18.00 -2.17 -5.13
C ARG A 47 -18.48 -0.90 -5.76
N ARG A 48 -18.29 0.20 -5.82
CA ARG A 48 -18.86 1.39 -6.50
C ARG A 48 -19.09 2.59 -5.58
N LEU A 49 -18.43 2.66 -4.44
CA LEU A 49 -18.53 3.86 -3.61
C LEU A 49 -17.78 5.01 -4.28
N ALA A 50 -16.54 4.79 -4.70
CA ALA A 50 -15.85 5.69 -5.63
C ALA A 50 -16.37 5.42 -7.05
N ARG A 51 -16.94 6.44 -7.69
CA ARG A 51 -17.54 6.30 -9.02
C ARG A 51 -16.47 5.96 -10.05
N VAL A 52 -16.60 4.79 -10.67
CA VAL A 52 -15.82 4.42 -11.85
C VAL A 52 -16.45 5.14 -13.03
N GLY A 53 -15.86 6.23 -13.49
CA GLY A 53 -16.42 7.05 -14.56
C GLY A 53 -16.27 6.40 -15.92
N GLU A 54 -17.39 6.07 -16.56
CA GLU A 54 -17.43 5.74 -18.00
C GLU A 54 -17.43 7.00 -18.87
N THR A 55 -17.73 8.16 -18.30
CA THR A 55 -17.79 9.42 -19.06
C THR A 55 -16.61 10.31 -18.65
N PRO A 56 -15.67 10.60 -19.57
CA PRO A 56 -14.57 11.55 -19.33
C PRO A 56 -15.14 12.92 -18.93
N GLY A 57 -14.57 13.54 -17.90
CA GLY A 57 -14.91 14.92 -17.51
C GLY A 57 -15.93 15.09 -16.37
N LYS A 58 -16.46 14.01 -15.77
CA LYS A 58 -17.46 14.13 -14.68
C LYS A 58 -16.89 14.29 -13.27
N THR A 59 -15.67 13.86 -12.97
CA THR A 59 -15.11 14.02 -11.62
C THR A 59 -14.24 15.26 -11.57
N ARG A 60 -14.89 16.40 -11.33
CA ARG A 60 -14.23 17.72 -11.20
C ARG A 60 -14.15 18.14 -9.72
N THR A 61 -14.16 17.15 -8.83
CA THR A 61 -14.26 17.38 -7.38
C THR A 61 -13.17 16.59 -6.67
N ILE A 62 -12.77 17.10 -5.51
CA ILE A 62 -12.03 16.32 -4.50
C ILE A 62 -13.09 15.63 -3.64
N ASN A 63 -12.99 14.31 -3.52
CA ASN A 63 -13.93 13.53 -2.72
C ASN A 63 -13.23 12.96 -1.50
N PHE A 64 -13.78 13.23 -0.33
CA PHE A 64 -13.27 12.77 0.96
C PHE A 64 -14.09 11.58 1.43
N TYR A 65 -13.45 10.42 1.57
CA TYR A 65 -14.07 9.21 2.12
C TYR A 65 -13.56 8.99 3.53
N HIS A 66 -14.42 9.11 4.52
CA HIS A 66 -14.11 8.75 5.89
C HIS A 66 -14.09 7.24 6.03
N VAL A 67 -13.00 6.70 6.56
CA VAL A 67 -12.76 5.26 6.71
C VAL A 67 -12.39 4.97 8.15
N VAL A 68 -13.06 4.00 8.77
CA VAL A 68 -12.70 3.48 10.08
C VAL A 68 -12.16 2.07 9.92
N VAL A 69 -10.98 1.83 10.46
CA VAL A 69 -10.33 0.52 10.43
C VAL A 69 -10.07 -0.01 11.83
N GLU A 70 -9.99 -1.33 11.91
CA GLU A 70 -9.51 -2.04 13.07
C GLU A 70 -8.10 -2.56 12.77
N VAL A 71 -7.13 -2.19 13.59
CA VAL A 71 -5.74 -2.59 13.49
C VAL A 71 -5.30 -3.26 14.80
N PRO A 72 -4.37 -4.24 14.76
CA PRO A 72 -3.79 -4.77 15.99
C PRO A 72 -3.10 -3.65 16.76
N GLN A 73 -3.33 -3.60 18.07
CA GLN A 73 -2.54 -2.74 18.95
C GLN A 73 -1.10 -3.20 18.94
N VAL A 74 -0.19 -2.30 18.58
CA VAL A 74 1.25 -2.52 18.83
C VAL A 74 1.45 -2.27 20.32
N MET A 75 1.62 -3.35 21.10
CA MET A 75 2.13 -3.21 22.46
C MET A 75 3.56 -2.68 22.32
N GLU A 76 3.79 -1.43 22.68
CA GLU A 76 5.15 -0.95 22.95
C GLU A 76 5.69 -1.87 24.04
N GLN A 77 6.61 -2.75 23.68
CA GLN A 77 7.34 -3.53 24.66
C GLN A 77 8.07 -2.49 25.51
N GLY A 78 7.57 -2.34 26.76
CA GLY A 78 8.22 -1.51 27.74
C GLY A 78 9.70 -1.84 27.73
N THR A 79 10.52 -0.81 27.59
CA THR A 79 11.97 -0.88 27.79
C THR A 79 12.21 -1.62 29.10
N VAL A 80 12.56 -2.90 29.02
CA VAL A 80 13.13 -3.62 30.13
C VAL A 80 14.44 -2.90 30.40
N SER A 81 14.46 -2.06 31.43
CA SER A 81 15.67 -1.46 31.92
C SER A 81 16.55 -2.60 32.43
N VAL A 82 17.50 -3.02 31.61
CA VAL A 82 18.59 -3.90 32.05
C VAL A 82 19.39 -3.07 33.06
N PRO A 83 19.58 -3.54 34.30
CA PRO A 83 20.44 -2.85 35.26
C PRO A 83 21.83 -2.73 34.63
N ALA A 84 22.38 -1.53 34.61
CA ALA A 84 23.73 -1.27 34.12
C ALA A 84 24.72 -2.05 35.00
N LEU A 85 25.25 -3.14 34.47
CA LEU A 85 26.47 -3.76 34.96
C LEU A 85 27.62 -2.81 34.60
N GLN A 86 28.23 -2.21 35.61
CA GLN A 86 29.45 -1.42 35.48
C GLN A 86 30.55 -2.30 34.89
N PRO A 87 31.25 -1.90 33.82
CA PRO A 87 32.40 -2.63 33.32
C PRO A 87 33.60 -2.36 34.26
N SER A 88 34.09 -3.42 34.90
CA SER A 88 35.45 -3.45 35.43
C SER A 88 36.43 -3.38 34.26
N MET A 89 37.27 -2.39 34.28
CA MET A 89 38.45 -2.29 33.36
C MET A 89 39.36 -3.47 33.64
N GLU A 90 39.67 -4.23 32.59
CA GLU A 90 41.04 -4.76 32.30
C GLU A 90 41.05 -5.54 30.98
N ASP A 91 41.92 -5.09 30.10
CA ASP A 91 42.69 -5.77 29.07
C ASP A 91 42.11 -6.42 27.81
N ALA A 92 42.74 -5.98 26.75
CA ALA A 92 43.26 -6.68 25.55
C ALA A 92 42.46 -6.54 24.24
N ALA A 93 43.17 -5.87 23.36
CA ALA A 93 42.97 -5.80 21.90
C ALA A 93 42.96 -7.19 21.25
N GLY A 94 42.06 -7.38 20.27
CA GLY A 94 42.08 -8.59 19.42
C GLY A 94 40.85 -8.72 18.51
N ASP A 95 41.04 -8.35 17.28
CA ASP A 95 40.39 -8.92 16.08
C ASP A 95 38.88 -9.11 15.98
N ALA A 96 38.19 -8.07 15.51
CA ALA A 96 36.75 -8.06 15.24
C ALA A 96 36.37 -8.31 13.76
N GLY A 97 37.19 -9.02 12.98
CA GLY A 97 37.02 -9.17 11.53
C GLY A 97 36.47 -10.50 11.00
N SER A 98 36.36 -11.56 11.80
CA SER A 98 36.16 -12.90 11.24
C SER A 98 34.80 -13.61 11.53
N LEU A 99 33.95 -13.07 12.37
CA LEU A 99 32.70 -13.75 12.82
C LEU A 99 31.46 -13.51 11.96
N GLN A 100 31.44 -12.51 11.11
CA GLN A 100 30.26 -12.26 10.24
C GLN A 100 30.26 -13.07 8.93
N ALA A 101 31.39 -13.55 8.47
CA ALA A 101 31.50 -14.34 7.23
C ALA A 101 31.07 -15.81 7.39
N GLU A 102 31.13 -16.35 8.60
CA GLU A 102 30.83 -17.79 8.85
C GLU A 102 29.36 -18.09 9.05
N VAL A 103 28.54 -17.12 9.51
CA VAL A 103 27.10 -17.25 9.70
C VAL A 103 26.34 -17.29 8.35
N ILE A 104 26.85 -16.62 7.34
CA ILE A 104 26.23 -16.57 6.00
C ILE A 104 26.52 -17.86 5.21
N ARG A 105 27.65 -18.53 5.45
CA ARG A 105 28.02 -19.76 4.74
C ARG A 105 27.25 -21.00 5.21
N LYS A 106 26.81 -21.05 6.48
CA LYS A 106 26.05 -22.19 7.04
C LYS A 106 24.56 -22.18 6.67
N LYS A 107 23.98 -21.06 6.24
CA LYS A 107 22.57 -20.98 5.78
C LYS A 107 22.34 -21.40 4.32
N LYS A 108 23.36 -21.46 3.47
CA LYS A 108 23.24 -21.87 2.05
C LYS A 108 23.33 -23.38 1.79
N LEU A 109 23.69 -24.22 2.77
CA LEU A 109 23.88 -25.65 2.58
C LEU A 109 22.73 -26.55 3.04
N ARG A 110 21.64 -25.98 3.58
CA ARG A 110 20.52 -26.77 4.13
C ARG A 110 19.34 -27.00 3.18
N TRP A 111 19.43 -26.57 1.91
CA TRP A 111 18.33 -26.64 0.93
C TRP A 111 18.50 -27.69 -0.17
N LYS A 112 19.53 -28.54 -0.08
CA LYS A 112 19.72 -29.64 -1.04
C LYS A 112 19.86 -30.96 -0.29
N LYS A 113 18.73 -31.59 0.03
CA LYS A 113 18.52 -33.06 0.14
C LYS A 113 17.33 -33.35 1.07
N ASP A 114 16.16 -33.49 0.48
CA ASP A 114 15.07 -34.26 1.06
C ASP A 114 14.49 -35.17 -0.03
N PRO A 115 14.73 -36.53 0.03
CA PRO A 115 14.31 -37.46 -1.02
C PRO A 115 12.90 -38.05 -0.85
N SER A 116 12.01 -37.49 -0.03
CA SER A 116 10.74 -38.12 0.32
C SER A 116 9.49 -37.66 -0.48
N ARG A 117 9.66 -37.26 -1.77
CA ARG A 117 8.53 -37.00 -2.67
C ARG A 117 8.56 -37.84 -3.95
N GLN A 118 8.52 -39.13 -3.80
CA GLN A 118 8.08 -40.06 -4.88
C GLN A 118 7.47 -41.30 -4.27
N LYS A 119 6.17 -41.47 -4.43
CA LYS A 119 5.33 -42.65 -4.48
C LYS A 119 4.07 -42.51 -3.65
N ALA A 120 2.97 -42.28 -4.32
CA ALA A 120 1.69 -42.92 -4.04
C ALA A 120 0.69 -42.59 -5.17
N LEU A 121 0.73 -43.41 -6.19
CA LEU A 121 -0.42 -43.69 -7.04
C LEU A 121 -0.61 -45.21 -7.00
N SER A 122 -1.85 -45.60 -6.72
CA SER A 122 -2.45 -46.93 -6.87
C SER A 122 -2.78 -47.69 -5.57
N GLY A 123 -4.06 -48.07 -5.48
CA GLY A 123 -4.53 -49.16 -4.65
C GLY A 123 -5.89 -48.96 -4.01
N LYS A 124 -6.89 -49.60 -4.59
CA LYS A 124 -8.31 -49.64 -4.18
C LYS A 124 -8.53 -50.56 -2.95
N ASN A 125 -9.66 -50.31 -2.28
CA ASN A 125 -10.55 -51.19 -1.52
C ASN A 125 -10.15 -51.69 -0.12
N GLY A 126 -11.10 -51.54 0.80
CA GLY A 126 -11.25 -52.34 1.99
C GLY A 126 -11.99 -51.65 3.13
N GLN A 127 -13.25 -52.02 3.32
CA GLN A 127 -14.10 -51.64 4.48
C GLN A 127 -13.55 -52.26 5.78
N ALA A 128 -13.57 -51.45 6.86
CA ALA A 128 -13.84 -51.95 8.21
C ALA A 128 -14.30 -50.83 9.15
N ARG A 129 -15.47 -51.00 9.70
CA ARG A 129 -16.01 -50.24 10.85
C ARG A 129 -15.26 -50.60 12.11
N VAL A 130 -14.79 -49.62 12.87
CA VAL A 130 -14.63 -49.74 14.33
C VAL A 130 -15.12 -48.45 14.97
N ARG A 131 -16.00 -48.60 15.94
CA ARG A 131 -16.56 -47.55 16.82
C ARG A 131 -15.51 -47.14 17.89
N GLY A 132 -15.63 -45.85 18.24
CA GLY A 132 -15.38 -45.39 19.62
C GLY A 132 -14.07 -44.74 19.83
N SER A 133 -14.11 -43.46 20.07
CA SER A 133 -13.68 -42.81 21.30
C SER A 133 -13.23 -41.36 21.10
N GLN A 134 -13.79 -40.55 21.96
CA GLN A 134 -13.25 -39.31 22.53
C GLN A 134 -12.80 -38.22 21.55
N LYS A 135 -13.75 -37.31 21.34
CA LYS A 135 -13.41 -35.93 20.96
C LYS A 135 -12.69 -35.29 22.12
N GLU A 136 -11.38 -35.23 22.08
CA GLU A 136 -10.64 -34.24 22.83
C GLU A 136 -10.93 -32.87 22.20
N ASP A 137 -11.64 -32.07 22.97
CA ASP A 137 -11.96 -30.68 22.68
C ASP A 137 -10.68 -29.85 22.82
N ALA A 138 -9.84 -29.87 21.79
CA ALA A 138 -8.72 -28.93 21.67
C ALA A 138 -9.28 -27.55 21.32
N SER A 139 -9.92 -26.91 22.31
CA SER A 139 -10.17 -25.48 22.26
C SER A 139 -8.81 -24.78 22.29
N GLN A 140 -8.18 -24.63 21.13
CA GLN A 140 -7.10 -23.68 20.95
C GLN A 140 -7.66 -22.30 21.29
N THR A 141 -7.34 -21.83 22.49
CA THR A 141 -7.59 -20.46 22.94
C THR A 141 -6.78 -19.56 22.02
N ALA A 142 -7.39 -19.12 20.91
CA ALA A 142 -6.80 -18.13 20.05
C ALA A 142 -6.56 -16.88 20.91
N VAL A 143 -5.31 -16.56 21.17
CA VAL A 143 -4.89 -15.33 21.85
C VAL A 143 -5.47 -14.17 21.05
N ARG A 144 -6.52 -13.53 21.58
CA ARG A 144 -7.12 -12.34 20.97
C ARG A 144 -6.12 -11.20 21.12
N VAL A 145 -5.43 -10.88 20.04
CA VAL A 145 -4.59 -9.69 19.96
C VAL A 145 -5.52 -8.48 20.14
N PRO A 146 -5.25 -7.59 21.12
CA PRO A 146 -6.03 -6.36 21.27
C PRO A 146 -6.04 -5.57 19.96
N THR A 147 -7.18 -4.99 19.63
CA THR A 147 -7.31 -4.18 18.41
C THR A 147 -7.80 -2.78 18.78
N GLU A 148 -7.40 -1.79 18.01
CA GLU A 148 -7.87 -0.41 18.13
C GLU A 148 -8.56 0.04 16.84
N ARG A 149 -9.46 1.03 16.96
CA ARG A 149 -10.12 1.65 15.82
C ARG A 149 -9.42 2.94 15.48
N LYS A 150 -9.02 3.06 14.21
CA LYS A 150 -8.36 4.26 13.69
C LYS A 150 -9.16 4.84 12.53
N PRO A 151 -9.69 6.07 12.66
CA PRO A 151 -10.30 6.80 11.57
C PRO A 151 -9.22 7.46 10.70
N PHE A 152 -9.49 7.61 9.41
CA PHE A 152 -8.69 8.39 8.47
C PHE A 152 -9.50 8.69 7.21
N PHE A 153 -8.98 9.60 6.38
CA PHE A 153 -9.60 9.94 5.10
C PHE A 153 -8.83 9.39 3.91
N LEU A 154 -9.55 8.79 2.96
CA LEU A 154 -9.07 8.59 1.60
C LEU A 154 -9.57 9.75 0.76
N VAL A 155 -8.66 10.46 0.11
CA VAL A 155 -8.98 11.66 -0.67
C VAL A 155 -8.77 11.40 -2.15
N ASP A 156 -9.87 11.37 -2.90
CA ASP A 156 -9.86 11.13 -4.34
C ASP A 156 -9.71 12.46 -5.08
N LEU A 157 -8.51 12.76 -5.57
CA LEU A 157 -8.23 13.96 -6.33
C LEU A 157 -8.79 13.87 -7.76
N PRO A 158 -9.15 14.99 -8.41
CA PRO A 158 -9.59 14.98 -9.80
C PRO A 158 -8.58 14.28 -10.71
N GLY A 159 -9.09 13.48 -11.64
CA GLY A 159 -8.22 12.88 -12.65
C GLY A 159 -7.73 13.93 -13.65
N TYR A 160 -6.45 13.91 -13.97
CA TYR A 160 -5.85 14.81 -14.97
C TYR A 160 -5.74 14.15 -16.36
N GLY A 161 -5.28 14.92 -17.36
CA GLY A 161 -4.94 14.40 -18.69
C GLY A 161 -6.13 14.18 -19.64
N TYR A 162 -7.24 14.88 -19.43
CA TYR A 162 -8.35 14.88 -20.39
C TYR A 162 -7.98 15.66 -21.68
N ALA A 163 -8.13 15.00 -22.84
CA ALA A 163 -7.84 15.63 -24.13
C ALA A 163 -8.83 16.76 -24.48
N ASN A 164 -10.10 16.61 -24.11
CA ASN A 164 -11.22 17.45 -24.52
C ASN A 164 -11.62 18.48 -23.45
N VAL A 165 -10.67 19.05 -22.73
CA VAL A 165 -10.92 20.04 -21.69
C VAL A 165 -10.18 21.31 -22.06
N SER A 166 -10.85 22.45 -21.86
CA SER A 166 -10.26 23.78 -22.11
C SER A 166 -9.01 24.01 -21.25
N VAL A 167 -8.10 24.86 -21.73
CA VAL A 167 -6.89 25.24 -20.95
C VAL A 167 -7.28 25.83 -19.62
N SER A 168 -8.29 26.72 -19.58
CA SER A 168 -8.77 27.35 -18.35
C SER A 168 -9.35 26.37 -17.32
N GLU A 169 -9.97 25.28 -17.76
CA GLU A 169 -10.44 24.24 -16.84
C GLU A 169 -9.27 23.41 -16.27
N LYS A 170 -8.24 23.14 -17.08
CA LYS A 170 -7.02 22.45 -16.62
C LYS A 170 -6.29 23.28 -15.56
N GLU A 171 -6.18 24.57 -15.75
CA GLU A 171 -5.60 25.51 -14.79
C GLU A 171 -6.37 25.49 -13.45
N LYS A 172 -7.70 25.61 -13.49
CA LYS A 172 -8.55 25.52 -12.30
C LYS A 172 -8.38 24.21 -11.52
N TRP A 173 -8.21 23.08 -12.22
CA TRP A 173 -7.95 21.81 -11.55
C TRP A 173 -6.56 21.76 -10.93
N GLY A 174 -5.57 22.30 -11.62
CA GLY A 174 -4.22 22.46 -11.10
C GLY A 174 -4.22 23.24 -9.80
N GLU A 175 -4.81 24.43 -9.81
CA GLU A 175 -4.95 25.29 -8.64
C GLU A 175 -5.70 24.63 -7.48
N MET A 176 -6.76 23.86 -7.77
CA MET A 176 -7.51 23.15 -6.74
C MET A 176 -6.67 22.04 -6.08
N ILE A 177 -5.94 21.27 -6.88
CA ILE A 177 -5.05 20.21 -6.38
C ILE A 177 -3.90 20.83 -5.60
N GLU A 178 -3.26 21.87 -6.13
CA GLU A 178 -2.15 22.56 -5.48
C GLU A 178 -2.59 23.17 -4.14
N ARG A 179 -3.75 23.85 -4.13
CA ARG A 179 -4.33 24.36 -2.89
C ARG A 179 -4.53 23.25 -1.85
N TYR A 180 -5.08 22.09 -2.25
CA TYR A 180 -5.27 20.97 -1.34
C TYR A 180 -3.92 20.43 -0.81
N LEU A 181 -2.96 20.19 -1.69
CA LEU A 181 -1.65 19.64 -1.30
C LEU A 181 -0.90 20.57 -0.32
N ASN A 182 -1.08 21.90 -0.45
CA ASN A 182 -0.38 22.87 0.37
C ASN A 182 -1.13 23.30 1.62
N SER A 183 -2.45 23.07 1.71
CA SER A 183 -3.28 23.59 2.82
C SER A 183 -3.84 22.51 3.75
N SER A 184 -3.85 21.23 3.38
CA SER A 184 -4.38 20.20 4.25
C SER A 184 -3.38 19.80 5.35
N PRO A 185 -3.66 20.07 6.64
CA PRO A 185 -2.77 19.68 7.74
C PRO A 185 -2.82 18.17 8.02
N GLY A 186 -3.91 17.53 7.67
CA GLY A 186 -4.13 16.08 7.81
C GLY A 186 -3.39 15.23 6.78
N LEU A 187 -2.95 15.80 5.66
CA LEU A 187 -2.32 15.05 4.57
C LEU A 187 -0.99 14.44 4.99
N LYS A 188 -0.94 13.11 5.03
CA LYS A 188 0.24 12.34 5.44
C LYS A 188 0.93 11.63 4.28
N LYS A 189 0.18 11.25 3.25
CA LYS A 189 0.72 10.45 2.13
C LYS A 189 -0.05 10.75 0.84
N VAL A 190 0.68 10.71 -0.29
CA VAL A 190 0.10 10.82 -1.63
C VAL A 190 0.43 9.55 -2.41
N PHE A 191 -0.57 8.89 -2.94
CA PHE A 191 -0.43 7.82 -3.92
C PHE A 191 -0.58 8.41 -5.32
N LEU A 192 0.47 8.30 -6.14
CA LEU A 192 0.44 8.69 -7.55
C LEU A 192 0.25 7.45 -8.42
N LEU A 193 -0.86 7.37 -9.13
CA LEU A 193 -1.19 6.25 -9.98
C LEU A 193 -0.71 6.47 -11.41
N VAL A 194 0.02 5.50 -11.93
CA VAL A 194 0.46 5.44 -13.34
C VAL A 194 0.05 4.10 -13.95
N ASP A 195 -0.21 4.06 -15.25
CA ASP A 195 -0.53 2.81 -15.95
C ASP A 195 0.78 2.07 -16.28
N ILE A 196 0.99 0.89 -15.69
CA ILE A 196 2.25 0.13 -15.85
C ILE A 196 2.56 -0.24 -17.31
N ARG A 197 1.56 -0.24 -18.19
CA ARG A 197 1.72 -0.62 -19.61
C ARG A 197 2.43 0.43 -20.44
N HIS A 198 2.54 1.65 -19.93
CA HIS A 198 3.05 2.81 -20.66
C HIS A 198 4.09 3.55 -19.86
N GLU A 199 5.00 4.20 -20.55
CA GLU A 199 5.88 5.19 -19.94
C GLU A 199 5.06 6.37 -19.43
N PRO A 200 5.37 6.94 -18.23
CA PRO A 200 4.73 8.15 -17.73
C PRO A 200 4.81 9.30 -18.71
N ASN A 201 3.69 9.97 -18.96
CA ASN A 201 3.64 11.11 -19.87
C ASN A 201 3.90 12.44 -19.14
N ALA A 202 3.91 13.55 -19.89
CA ALA A 202 4.20 14.88 -19.32
C ALA A 202 3.27 15.27 -18.16
N ASN A 203 1.98 14.88 -18.18
CA ASN A 203 1.07 15.17 -17.07
C ASN A 203 1.37 14.32 -15.83
N ASP A 204 1.84 13.07 -16.01
CA ASP A 204 2.24 12.21 -14.89
C ASP A 204 3.52 12.76 -14.24
N ILE A 205 4.48 13.24 -15.04
CA ILE A 205 5.70 13.90 -14.58
C ILE A 205 5.33 15.19 -13.83
N GLN A 206 4.49 16.05 -14.42
CA GLN A 206 4.06 17.30 -13.78
C GLN A 206 3.39 17.05 -12.42
N MET A 207 2.51 16.05 -12.32
CA MET A 207 1.87 15.70 -11.06
C MET A 207 2.87 15.19 -10.03
N TYR A 208 3.82 14.36 -10.46
CA TYR A 208 4.90 13.89 -9.59
C TYR A 208 5.72 15.06 -9.02
N ASP A 209 6.09 16.01 -9.88
CA ASP A 209 6.86 17.19 -9.50
C ASP A 209 6.05 18.11 -8.56
N TRP A 210 4.76 18.32 -8.79
CA TRP A 210 3.87 19.09 -7.89
C TRP A 210 3.79 18.47 -6.50
N VAL A 211 3.58 17.17 -6.41
CA VAL A 211 3.55 16.48 -5.12
C VAL A 211 4.87 16.65 -4.38
N ARG A 212 5.99 16.57 -5.09
CA ARG A 212 7.31 16.80 -4.50
C ARG A 212 7.55 18.24 -4.08
N ALA A 213 7.14 19.20 -4.89
CA ALA A 213 7.22 20.62 -4.57
C ALA A 213 6.41 21.00 -3.33
N SER A 214 5.29 20.27 -3.08
CA SER A 214 4.48 20.43 -1.86
C SER A 214 5.08 19.71 -0.64
N GLY A 215 6.31 19.17 -0.72
CA GLY A 215 7.02 18.56 0.41
C GLY A 215 6.72 17.07 0.63
N PHE A 216 5.97 16.41 -0.25
CA PHE A 216 5.66 14.99 -0.12
C PHE A 216 6.54 14.12 -1.02
N THR A 217 6.87 12.91 -0.53
CA THR A 217 7.41 11.84 -1.37
C THR A 217 6.26 10.91 -1.76
N PRO A 218 5.80 10.94 -3.03
CA PRO A 218 4.69 10.11 -3.45
C PRO A 218 5.08 8.63 -3.48
N VAL A 219 4.14 7.75 -3.07
CA VAL A 219 4.21 6.32 -3.37
C VAL A 219 3.58 6.11 -4.76
N ILE A 220 4.34 5.54 -5.67
CA ILE A 220 3.90 5.34 -7.04
C ILE A 220 3.17 4.01 -7.15
N ILE A 221 1.91 4.03 -7.60
CA ILE A 221 1.12 2.81 -7.82
C ILE A 221 1.08 2.53 -9.32
N ALA A 222 1.81 1.51 -9.74
CA ALA A 222 1.84 1.05 -11.13
C ALA A 222 0.62 0.13 -11.39
N THR A 223 -0.47 0.72 -11.86
CA THR A 223 -1.77 0.05 -12.02
C THR A 223 -1.84 -0.88 -13.24
N LYS A 224 -2.87 -1.74 -13.30
CA LYS A 224 -3.12 -2.69 -14.39
C LYS A 224 -2.01 -3.72 -14.56
N ALA A 225 -1.38 -4.11 -13.47
CA ALA A 225 -0.28 -5.07 -13.46
C ALA A 225 -0.66 -6.44 -14.06
N ASP A 226 -1.95 -6.82 -14.00
CA ASP A 226 -2.50 -8.02 -14.63
C ASP A 226 -2.34 -8.08 -16.15
N LYS A 227 -2.05 -6.95 -16.80
CA LYS A 227 -1.86 -6.87 -18.25
C LYS A 227 -0.44 -7.21 -18.70
N LEU A 228 0.48 -7.41 -17.77
CA LEU A 228 1.88 -7.71 -18.05
C LEU A 228 2.36 -8.93 -17.26
N GLY A 229 3.24 -9.71 -17.87
CA GLY A 229 3.96 -10.77 -17.17
C GLY A 229 4.96 -10.22 -16.13
N LYS A 230 5.32 -11.00 -15.11
CA LYS A 230 6.19 -10.54 -14.00
C LYS A 230 7.50 -9.89 -14.45
N SER A 231 8.18 -10.47 -15.45
CA SER A 231 9.43 -9.90 -15.98
C SER A 231 9.22 -8.56 -16.68
N GLN A 232 8.07 -8.39 -17.35
CA GLN A 232 7.69 -7.13 -17.99
C GLN A 232 7.32 -6.08 -16.94
N GLN A 233 6.63 -6.48 -15.84
CA GLN A 233 6.32 -5.57 -14.74
C GLN A 233 7.62 -4.98 -14.15
N LEU A 234 8.64 -5.79 -13.89
CA LEU A 234 9.93 -5.32 -13.37
C LEU A 234 10.59 -4.31 -14.31
N ARG A 235 10.62 -4.59 -15.62
CA ARG A 235 11.17 -3.65 -16.61
C ARG A 235 10.41 -2.33 -16.64
N GLN A 236 9.08 -2.39 -16.57
CA GLN A 236 8.25 -1.18 -16.58
C GLN A 236 8.39 -0.35 -15.30
N ILE A 237 8.59 -0.98 -14.15
CA ILE A 237 8.91 -0.29 -12.90
C ILE A 237 10.19 0.55 -13.06
N GLU A 238 11.22 -0.01 -13.70
CA GLU A 238 12.47 0.74 -13.96
C GLU A 238 12.26 1.88 -14.98
N VAL A 239 11.44 1.69 -16.01
CA VAL A 239 11.05 2.76 -16.94
C VAL A 239 10.33 3.88 -16.18
N ILE A 240 9.34 3.54 -15.34
CA ILE A 240 8.59 4.51 -14.52
C ILE A 240 9.54 5.28 -13.61
N ARG A 241 10.45 4.59 -12.90
CA ARG A 241 11.44 5.20 -12.02
C ARG A 241 12.30 6.22 -12.75
N ARG A 242 12.87 5.82 -13.87
CA ARG A 242 13.75 6.67 -14.68
C ARG A 242 13.01 7.89 -15.23
N THR A 243 11.82 7.69 -15.81
CA THR A 243 11.03 8.75 -16.44
C THR A 243 10.55 9.79 -15.45
N LEU A 244 10.12 9.37 -14.26
CA LEU A 244 9.74 10.28 -13.17
C LEU A 244 10.95 10.83 -12.40
N LYS A 245 12.18 10.41 -12.74
CA LYS A 245 13.39 10.74 -11.97
C LYS A 245 13.22 10.45 -10.47
N ALA A 246 12.49 9.38 -10.17
CA ALA A 246 12.22 8.97 -8.80
C ALA A 246 13.49 8.37 -8.17
N PRO A 247 13.85 8.73 -6.92
CA PRO A 247 15.00 8.17 -6.25
C PRO A 247 14.90 6.65 -6.11
N GLU A 248 16.02 5.95 -5.94
CA GLU A 248 16.03 4.50 -5.81
C GLU A 248 15.18 4.00 -4.63
N ALA A 249 15.18 4.76 -3.54
CA ALA A 249 14.36 4.49 -2.36
C ALA A 249 12.86 4.76 -2.55
N ALA A 250 12.42 5.33 -3.69
CA ALA A 250 11.00 5.57 -3.94
C ALA A 250 10.24 4.25 -4.08
N GLU A 251 9.14 4.11 -3.35
CA GLU A 251 8.26 2.95 -3.46
C GLU A 251 7.45 3.00 -4.75
N ILE A 252 7.60 1.97 -5.60
CA ILE A 252 6.80 1.75 -6.81
C ILE A 252 6.11 0.39 -6.67
N LEU A 253 4.81 0.40 -6.44
CA LEU A 253 4.03 -0.77 -6.12
C LEU A 253 3.18 -1.21 -7.32
N PRO A 254 3.42 -2.38 -7.93
CA PRO A 254 2.54 -2.91 -8.96
C PRO A 254 1.19 -3.30 -8.36
N PHE A 255 0.10 -2.83 -8.98
CA PHE A 255 -1.26 -3.07 -8.51
C PHE A 255 -2.18 -3.57 -9.63
N SER A 256 -3.05 -4.52 -9.28
CA SER A 256 -4.13 -5.00 -10.14
C SER A 256 -5.45 -5.09 -9.36
N ALA A 257 -6.46 -4.35 -9.78
CA ALA A 257 -7.78 -4.41 -9.17
C ALA A 257 -8.48 -5.78 -9.38
N PRO A 258 -8.39 -6.43 -10.57
CA PRO A 258 -8.99 -7.76 -10.77
C PRO A 258 -8.39 -8.86 -9.91
N SER A 259 -7.07 -8.90 -9.74
CA SER A 259 -6.37 -9.96 -9.01
C SER A 259 -6.10 -9.64 -7.54
N GLY A 260 -6.21 -8.38 -7.13
CA GLY A 260 -5.83 -7.91 -5.79
C GLY A 260 -4.32 -7.83 -5.57
N GLN A 261 -3.50 -8.01 -6.62
CA GLN A 261 -2.04 -7.84 -6.51
C GLN A 261 -1.71 -6.44 -5.99
N GLY A 262 -0.76 -6.35 -5.05
CA GLY A 262 -0.28 -5.08 -4.50
C GLY A 262 -1.15 -4.48 -3.40
N LEU A 263 -2.34 -5.03 -3.12
CA LEU A 263 -3.25 -4.47 -2.11
C LEU A 263 -2.68 -4.61 -0.69
N GLY A 264 -1.94 -5.67 -0.41
CA GLY A 264 -1.30 -5.89 0.89
C GLY A 264 -0.24 -4.83 1.19
N GLU A 265 0.60 -4.53 0.21
CA GLU A 265 1.64 -3.50 0.28
C GLU A 265 1.03 -2.10 0.46
N ILE A 266 -0.06 -1.80 -0.24
CA ILE A 266 -0.79 -0.54 -0.08
C ILE A 266 -1.37 -0.43 1.33
N TYR A 267 -1.95 -1.50 1.89
CA TYR A 267 -2.41 -1.50 3.28
C TYR A 267 -1.27 -1.29 4.27
N ARG A 268 -0.08 -1.85 4.01
CA ARG A 268 1.11 -1.62 4.84
C ARG A 268 1.48 -0.13 4.87
N VAL A 269 1.52 0.53 3.71
CA VAL A 269 1.81 1.97 3.63
C VAL A 269 0.74 2.80 4.35
N ILE A 270 -0.53 2.46 4.20
CA ILE A 270 -1.63 3.13 4.91
C ILE A 270 -1.44 3.01 6.43
N GLN A 271 -1.17 1.80 6.94
CA GLN A 271 -0.99 1.55 8.37
C GLN A 271 0.20 2.28 9.00
N GLN A 272 1.18 2.71 8.21
CA GLN A 272 2.32 3.48 8.71
C GLN A 272 1.97 4.94 9.04
N VAL A 273 0.84 5.45 8.57
CA VAL A 273 0.49 6.87 8.68
C VAL A 273 -0.80 7.14 9.44
N ILE A 274 -1.54 6.07 9.80
CA ILE A 274 -2.78 6.16 10.58
C ILE A 274 -2.61 5.76 12.04
#